data_8b4d08c956a1affdfd501c41cae1e30b
#
_entry.id   8b4d08c956a1affdfd501c41cae1e30b
#
_cell.length_a   1.000
_cell.length_b   1.000
_cell.length_c   1.000
_cell.angle_alpha   90.00
_cell.angle_beta   90.00
_cell.angle_gamma   90.00
#
_symmetry.space_group_name_H-M   'P 1'
#
loop_
_entity.id
_entity.type
_entity.pdbx_description
1 polymer ?
#
loop_
_entity_poly.entity_id
_entity_poly.type
_entity_poly.pdbx_seq_one_letter_code
_entity_poly.pdbx_strand_id
1 'polypeptide(L)'
;MQDDINEGSDFAANASSPAEVAAFFQNNYPHLTIADTDAINKEYPLMPPLPEHAAYFPSASAAYGEATFTCPGNYISLSFANALPPDKVWNYRYNVLQASNVAAGLGVPHTFESPAIFGLGNADDDVNSSYATYNSEIIPVVMLYWISFVRDLTPNQYKYGSAPYWDSFGDGEDGVKTILLQTNGTIMDTIPEDQVERCDFWRGLAIIMEQ
;
A
#
# COMPACT_ATOMS: atom_id res chain seq x y z
N MET A 1 7.24 5.17 -13.24
CA MET A 1 6.64 3.83 -13.42
C MET A 1 5.78 3.62 -12.22
N GLN A 2 4.48 3.55 -12.43
CA GLN A 2 3.54 3.47 -11.32
C GLN A 2 3.66 2.11 -10.69
N ASP A 3 3.84 2.12 -9.42
CA ASP A 3 4.06 0.91 -8.66
C ASP A 3 2.76 0.14 -8.55
N ASP A 4 2.87 -1.12 -8.87
CA ASP A 4 1.75 -2.06 -8.88
C ASP A 4 1.35 -2.49 -7.47
N ILE A 5 1.31 -1.53 -6.56
CA ILE A 5 0.79 -1.77 -5.22
C ILE A 5 -0.72 -1.77 -5.33
N ASN A 6 -1.30 -2.92 -5.17
CA ASN A 6 -2.73 -3.08 -5.33
C ASN A 6 -3.37 -3.68 -4.08
N GLU A 7 -3.26 -2.96 -2.97
CA GLU A 7 -3.81 -3.36 -1.66
C GLU A 7 -5.30 -3.74 -1.73
N GLY A 8 -6.05 -3.15 -2.65
CA GLY A 8 -7.47 -3.44 -2.84
C GLY A 8 -7.78 -4.63 -3.74
N SER A 9 -6.79 -5.28 -4.37
CA SER A 9 -7.03 -6.28 -5.42
C SER A 9 -7.79 -7.52 -4.94
N ASP A 10 -7.54 -7.96 -3.73
CA ASP A 10 -8.19 -9.15 -3.17
C ASP A 10 -9.63 -8.88 -2.71
N PHE A 11 -10.02 -7.61 -2.60
CA PHE A 11 -11.30 -7.20 -1.99
C PHE A 11 -12.22 -6.49 -2.97
N ALA A 12 -11.67 -5.90 -4.04
CA ALA A 12 -12.44 -5.09 -4.96
C ALA A 12 -13.42 -5.90 -5.81
N ALA A 13 -14.55 -5.30 -6.13
CA ALA A 13 -15.46 -5.87 -7.10
C ALA A 13 -14.83 -5.91 -8.50
N ASN A 14 -15.01 -7.01 -9.21
CA ASN A 14 -14.62 -7.14 -10.62
C ASN A 14 -15.58 -6.34 -11.51
N ALA A 15 -15.59 -5.01 -11.33
CA ALA A 15 -16.54 -4.08 -11.93
C ALA A 15 -16.27 -3.87 -13.42
N SER A 16 -17.34 -3.86 -14.21
CA SER A 16 -17.31 -3.60 -15.66
C SER A 16 -17.74 -2.18 -16.04
N SER A 17 -18.26 -1.42 -15.07
CA SER A 17 -18.80 -0.06 -15.28
C SER A 17 -18.66 0.81 -14.03
N PRO A 18 -18.73 2.15 -14.17
CA PRO A 18 -18.79 3.06 -13.02
C PRO A 18 -19.97 2.79 -12.09
N ALA A 19 -21.09 2.32 -12.62
CA ALA A 19 -22.26 1.98 -11.80
C ALA A 19 -21.99 0.78 -10.89
N GLU A 20 -21.22 -0.20 -11.35
CA GLU A 20 -20.82 -1.35 -10.53
C GLU A 20 -19.78 -0.94 -9.47
N VAL A 21 -18.87 -0.02 -9.78
CA VAL A 21 -17.98 0.59 -8.78
C VAL A 21 -18.78 1.33 -7.71
N ALA A 22 -19.76 2.16 -8.11
CA ALA A 22 -20.65 2.86 -7.18
C ALA A 22 -21.40 1.90 -6.27
N ALA A 23 -22.00 0.84 -6.85
CA ALA A 23 -22.70 -0.18 -6.08
C ALA A 23 -21.78 -0.92 -5.09
N PHE A 24 -20.55 -1.21 -5.48
CA PHE A 24 -19.54 -1.82 -4.59
C PHE A 24 -19.25 -0.92 -3.40
N PHE A 25 -19.02 0.37 -3.62
CA PHE A 25 -18.76 1.31 -2.52
C PHE A 25 -19.99 1.50 -1.61
N GLN A 26 -21.19 1.61 -2.16
CA GLN A 26 -22.41 1.69 -1.35
C GLN A 26 -22.70 0.42 -0.54
N ASN A 27 -22.32 -0.74 -1.04
CA ASN A 27 -22.45 -1.99 -0.30
C ASN A 27 -21.47 -2.09 0.88
N ASN A 28 -20.27 -1.54 0.72
CA ASN A 28 -19.28 -1.51 1.81
C ASN A 28 -19.53 -0.35 2.79
N TYR A 29 -20.03 0.79 2.29
CA TYR A 29 -20.27 2.03 3.04
C TYR A 29 -21.68 2.54 2.76
N PRO A 30 -22.69 2.02 3.48
CA PRO A 30 -24.11 2.23 3.16
C PRO A 30 -24.59 3.69 3.26
N HIS A 31 -23.81 4.56 3.91
CA HIS A 31 -24.15 5.98 4.06
C HIS A 31 -23.66 6.86 2.90
N LEU A 32 -22.88 6.30 1.96
CA LEU A 32 -22.46 7.03 0.77
C LEU A 32 -23.68 7.33 -0.11
N THR A 33 -23.81 8.59 -0.50
CA THR A 33 -24.83 9.05 -1.45
C THR A 33 -24.40 8.80 -2.90
N ILE A 34 -25.33 8.99 -3.84
CA ILE A 34 -25.00 8.96 -5.28
C ILE A 34 -23.94 10.02 -5.63
N ALA A 35 -24.02 11.22 -5.03
CA ALA A 35 -23.05 12.27 -5.26
C ALA A 35 -21.64 11.88 -4.80
N ASP A 36 -21.54 11.15 -3.67
CA ASP A 36 -20.26 10.66 -3.15
C ASP A 36 -19.65 9.60 -4.07
N THR A 37 -20.46 8.65 -4.56
CA THR A 37 -19.99 7.63 -5.50
C THR A 37 -19.66 8.18 -6.89
N ASP A 38 -20.35 9.21 -7.35
CA ASP A 38 -19.99 9.95 -8.56
C ASP A 38 -18.64 10.66 -8.39
N ALA A 39 -18.38 11.22 -7.20
CA ALA A 39 -17.08 11.83 -6.88
C ALA A 39 -15.96 10.76 -6.83
N ILE A 40 -16.21 9.59 -6.26
CA ILE A 40 -15.27 8.45 -6.28
C ILE A 40 -14.95 8.05 -7.73
N ASN A 41 -15.96 7.87 -8.57
CA ASN A 41 -15.76 7.52 -9.98
C ASN A 41 -15.01 8.59 -10.79
N LYS A 42 -15.11 9.86 -10.40
CA LYS A 42 -14.36 10.96 -11.01
C LYS A 42 -12.90 10.95 -10.57
N GLU A 43 -12.62 10.64 -9.30
CA GLU A 43 -11.28 10.56 -8.75
C GLU A 43 -10.52 9.32 -9.25
N TYR A 44 -11.24 8.21 -9.46
CA TYR A 44 -10.73 6.97 -10.01
C TYR A 44 -11.40 6.63 -11.36
N PRO A 45 -11.08 7.38 -12.42
CA PRO A 45 -11.65 7.13 -13.75
C PRO A 45 -11.19 5.78 -14.30
N LEU A 46 -11.65 5.44 -15.51
CA LEU A 46 -11.20 4.22 -16.19
C LEU A 46 -9.67 4.18 -16.27
N MET A 47 -9.10 3.19 -15.62
CA MET A 47 -7.65 2.94 -15.58
C MET A 47 -7.24 1.92 -16.65
N PRO A 48 -5.93 1.78 -16.96
CA PRO A 48 -5.43 0.74 -17.85
C PRO A 48 -5.93 -0.65 -17.42
N PRO A 49 -6.34 -1.51 -18.37
CA PRO A 49 -6.89 -2.82 -18.04
C PRO A 49 -5.84 -3.72 -17.40
N LEU A 50 -6.26 -4.55 -16.46
CA LEU A 50 -5.45 -5.61 -15.86
C LEU A 50 -5.84 -6.98 -16.43
N PRO A 51 -4.91 -7.93 -16.53
CA PRO A 51 -5.20 -9.29 -16.96
C PRO A 51 -6.34 -9.93 -16.14
N GLU A 52 -7.16 -10.72 -16.79
CA GLU A 52 -8.23 -11.53 -16.17
C GLU A 52 -9.34 -10.75 -15.45
N HIS A 53 -9.35 -9.41 -15.54
CA HIS A 53 -10.30 -8.56 -14.83
C HIS A 53 -11.17 -7.72 -15.78
N ALA A 54 -12.34 -7.32 -15.27
CA ALA A 54 -13.26 -6.42 -15.97
C ALA A 54 -12.70 -5.00 -16.06
N ALA A 55 -13.23 -4.18 -16.95
CA ALA A 55 -12.65 -2.88 -17.33
C ALA A 55 -12.46 -1.89 -16.17
N TYR A 56 -13.36 -1.88 -15.19
CA TYR A 56 -13.30 -0.98 -14.03
C TYR A 56 -12.77 -1.62 -12.75
N PHE A 57 -12.33 -2.87 -12.82
CA PHE A 57 -11.65 -3.50 -11.67
C PHE A 57 -10.42 -2.71 -11.20
N PRO A 58 -9.52 -2.21 -12.07
CA PRO A 58 -8.38 -1.41 -11.61
C PRO A 58 -8.79 -0.16 -10.83
N SER A 59 -9.83 0.53 -11.32
CA SER A 59 -10.38 1.72 -10.65
C SER A 59 -10.99 1.39 -9.28
N ALA A 60 -11.79 0.32 -9.21
CA ALA A 60 -12.38 -0.15 -7.95
C ALA A 60 -11.31 -0.59 -6.95
N SER A 61 -10.29 -1.30 -7.42
CA SER A 61 -9.19 -1.79 -6.60
C SER A 61 -8.31 -0.66 -6.06
N ALA A 62 -7.92 0.29 -6.90
CA ALA A 62 -7.13 1.44 -6.48
C ALA A 62 -7.92 2.29 -5.46
N ALA A 63 -9.18 2.59 -5.75
CA ALA A 63 -10.04 3.36 -4.87
C ALA A 63 -10.21 2.69 -3.50
N TYR A 64 -10.50 1.38 -3.47
CA TYR A 64 -10.69 0.63 -2.23
C TYR A 64 -9.40 0.49 -1.44
N GLY A 65 -8.29 0.22 -2.11
CA GLY A 65 -6.97 0.13 -1.50
C GLY A 65 -6.54 1.44 -0.82
N GLU A 66 -6.74 2.59 -1.48
CA GLU A 66 -6.45 3.89 -0.88
C GLU A 66 -7.42 4.24 0.24
N ALA A 67 -8.73 4.00 0.06
CA ALA A 67 -9.74 4.28 1.09
C ALA A 67 -9.50 3.49 2.38
N THR A 68 -9.17 2.21 2.25
CA THR A 68 -9.19 1.27 3.39
C THR A 68 -7.81 1.06 4.03
N PHE A 69 -6.73 1.13 3.24
CA PHE A 69 -5.38 0.79 3.71
C PHE A 69 -4.42 1.97 3.63
N THR A 70 -4.16 2.49 2.43
CA THR A 70 -3.08 3.44 2.21
C THR A 70 -3.32 4.79 2.89
N CYS A 71 -4.49 5.39 2.69
CA CYS A 71 -4.77 6.70 3.26
C CYS A 71 -4.93 6.67 4.78
N PRO A 72 -5.66 5.71 5.38
CA PRO A 72 -5.66 5.55 6.84
C PRO A 72 -4.25 5.35 7.42
N GLY A 73 -3.41 4.53 6.78
CA GLY A 73 -2.01 4.34 7.20
C GLY A 73 -1.19 5.62 7.17
N ASN A 74 -1.35 6.43 6.12
CA ASN A 74 -0.69 7.74 6.01
C ASN A 74 -1.18 8.72 7.08
N TYR A 75 -2.49 8.73 7.40
CA TYR A 75 -3.03 9.60 8.47
C TYR A 75 -2.59 9.19 9.86
N ILE A 76 -2.52 7.90 10.13
CA ILE A 76 -1.97 7.37 11.39
C ILE A 76 -0.50 7.83 11.52
N SER A 77 0.29 7.67 10.47
CA SER A 77 1.69 8.10 10.45
C SER A 77 1.83 9.60 10.68
N LEU A 78 1.02 10.42 9.99
CA LEU A 78 1.01 11.88 10.16
C LEU A 78 0.58 12.29 11.57
N SER A 79 -0.42 11.63 12.13
CA SER A 79 -0.91 11.91 13.48
C SER A 79 0.16 11.62 14.53
N PHE A 80 0.89 10.51 14.38
CA PHE A 80 2.01 10.21 15.24
C PHE A 80 3.19 11.16 15.04
N ALA A 81 3.50 11.54 13.79
CA ALA A 81 4.58 12.49 13.51
C ALA A 81 4.32 13.89 14.10
N ASN A 82 3.04 14.29 14.22
CA ASN A 82 2.65 15.53 14.89
C ASN A 82 2.65 15.42 16.42
N ALA A 83 2.52 14.23 16.99
CA ALA A 83 2.42 14.01 18.43
C ALA A 83 3.73 13.55 19.09
N LEU A 84 4.63 12.93 18.33
CA LEU A 84 5.92 12.39 18.77
C LEU A 84 7.07 13.23 18.20
N PRO A 85 8.30 13.07 18.71
CA PRO A 85 9.47 13.58 18.02
C PRO A 85 9.49 13.08 16.56
N PRO A 86 9.77 13.95 15.57
CA PRO A 86 9.62 13.63 14.15
C PRO A 86 10.52 12.46 13.67
N ASP A 87 11.57 12.15 14.41
CA ASP A 87 12.47 11.02 14.17
C ASP A 87 11.96 9.67 14.73
N LYS A 88 10.69 9.56 15.13
CA LYS A 88 10.09 8.37 15.77
C LYS A 88 8.96 7.71 14.99
N VAL A 89 8.73 8.14 13.77
CA VAL A 89 7.68 7.57 12.89
C VAL A 89 8.31 7.18 11.58
N TRP A 90 8.02 5.97 11.10
CA TRP A 90 8.49 5.46 9.83
C TRP A 90 7.31 4.89 9.05
N ASN A 91 7.33 5.06 7.72
CA ASN A 91 6.33 4.55 6.81
C ASN A 91 7.02 3.78 5.69
N TYR A 92 6.37 2.77 5.16
CA TYR A 92 6.89 1.99 4.04
C TYR A 92 5.83 1.78 2.98
N ARG A 93 6.31 1.54 1.78
CA ARG A 93 5.56 1.06 0.64
C ARG A 93 6.20 -0.25 0.18
N TYR A 94 5.40 -1.31 0.07
CA TYR A 94 5.88 -2.62 -0.34
C TYR A 94 5.59 -2.86 -1.81
N ASN A 95 6.62 -3.11 -2.62
CA ASN A 95 6.50 -3.31 -4.06
C ASN A 95 7.39 -4.48 -4.54
N VAL A 96 7.19 -5.64 -3.92
CA VAL A 96 7.87 -6.87 -4.32
C VAL A 96 6.96 -7.67 -5.25
N LEU A 97 7.26 -7.63 -6.54
CA LEU A 97 6.44 -8.25 -7.56
C LEU A 97 6.64 -9.77 -7.62
N GLN A 98 5.55 -10.50 -7.70
CA GLN A 98 5.53 -11.92 -8.01
C GLN A 98 4.89 -12.16 -9.39
N ALA A 99 5.56 -12.90 -10.25
CA ALA A 99 5.15 -13.07 -11.64
C ALA A 99 3.73 -13.63 -11.80
N SER A 100 3.30 -14.56 -10.93
CA SER A 100 1.94 -15.11 -10.94
C SER A 100 0.88 -14.04 -10.56
N ASN A 101 1.17 -13.18 -9.57
CA ASN A 101 0.26 -12.11 -9.16
C ASN A 101 0.12 -11.05 -10.26
N VAL A 102 1.25 -10.69 -10.90
CA VAL A 102 1.24 -9.77 -12.04
C VAL A 102 0.45 -10.35 -13.20
N ALA A 103 0.66 -11.64 -13.53
CA ALA A 103 -0.09 -12.32 -14.59
C ALA A 103 -1.59 -12.42 -14.30
N ALA A 104 -1.98 -12.55 -13.05
CA ALA A 104 -3.37 -12.53 -12.59
C ALA A 104 -3.95 -11.11 -12.44
N GLY A 105 -3.18 -10.04 -12.70
CA GLY A 105 -3.64 -8.65 -12.54
C GLY A 105 -3.79 -8.19 -11.11
N LEU A 106 -3.14 -8.85 -10.15
CA LEU A 106 -3.23 -8.52 -8.72
C LEU A 106 -2.13 -7.56 -8.24
N GLY A 107 -1.03 -7.42 -9.00
CA GLY A 107 0.12 -6.60 -8.60
C GLY A 107 0.79 -7.13 -7.33
N VAL A 108 0.82 -6.31 -6.29
CA VAL A 108 1.27 -6.69 -4.93
C VAL A 108 0.05 -6.71 -4.02
N PRO A 109 -0.56 -7.88 -3.79
CA PRO A 109 -1.79 -7.99 -3.02
C PRO A 109 -1.54 -7.76 -1.52
N HIS A 110 -2.63 -7.50 -0.80
CA HIS A 110 -2.60 -7.28 0.65
C HIS A 110 -1.90 -8.42 1.39
N THR A 111 -1.09 -8.09 2.40
CA THR A 111 -0.29 -9.02 3.23
C THR A 111 0.86 -9.75 2.52
N PHE A 112 1.15 -9.45 1.26
CA PHE A 112 2.20 -10.13 0.52
C PHE A 112 3.59 -9.96 1.15
N GLU A 113 3.82 -8.95 1.98
CA GLU A 113 5.07 -8.73 2.72
C GLU A 113 5.29 -9.69 3.90
N SER A 114 4.26 -10.41 4.34
CA SER A 114 4.32 -11.25 5.55
C SER A 114 5.48 -12.27 5.55
N PRO A 115 5.78 -13.00 4.46
CA PRO A 115 6.93 -13.88 4.42
C PRO A 115 8.28 -13.16 4.50
N ALA A 116 8.35 -11.90 4.04
CA ALA A 116 9.57 -11.10 4.16
C ALA A 116 9.78 -10.60 5.58
N ILE A 117 8.71 -10.35 6.35
CA ILE A 117 8.78 -9.93 7.76
C ILE A 117 9.12 -11.11 8.67
N PHE A 118 8.38 -12.22 8.55
CA PHE A 118 8.45 -13.35 9.48
C PHE A 118 9.42 -14.46 9.05
N GLY A 119 9.87 -14.43 7.81
CA GLY A 119 10.68 -15.47 7.21
C GLY A 119 9.84 -16.54 6.51
N LEU A 120 10.41 -17.11 5.46
CA LEU A 120 9.78 -18.17 4.66
C LEU A 120 9.38 -19.35 5.53
N GLY A 121 8.16 -19.86 5.38
CA GLY A 121 7.59 -20.95 6.16
C GLY A 121 7.04 -20.57 7.54
N ASN A 122 7.09 -19.28 7.91
CA ASN A 122 6.51 -18.76 9.15
C ASN A 122 5.30 -17.85 8.92
N ALA A 123 4.87 -17.71 7.69
CA ALA A 123 3.66 -17.04 7.26
C ALA A 123 2.92 -17.95 6.26
N ASP A 124 1.70 -17.59 5.87
CA ASP A 124 0.93 -18.35 4.86
C ASP A 124 1.54 -18.16 3.45
N ASP A 125 2.72 -18.73 3.24
CA ASP A 125 3.45 -18.67 2.00
C ASP A 125 3.38 -20.03 1.25
N ASP A 126 3.00 -19.97 -0.01
CA ASP A 126 3.06 -21.11 -0.91
C ASP A 126 4.52 -21.55 -1.13
N VAL A 127 4.76 -22.85 -1.17
CA VAL A 127 6.07 -23.44 -1.54
C VAL A 127 6.56 -22.97 -2.91
N ASN A 128 5.69 -22.50 -3.77
CA ASN A 128 6.00 -21.88 -5.06
C ASN A 128 6.17 -20.36 -4.99
N SER A 129 6.17 -19.80 -3.80
CA SER A 129 6.35 -18.36 -3.58
C SER A 129 7.66 -17.87 -4.19
N SER A 130 7.63 -16.68 -4.77
CA SER A 130 8.83 -16.00 -5.28
C SER A 130 9.89 -15.78 -4.21
N TYR A 131 9.51 -15.76 -2.94
CA TYR A 131 10.41 -15.68 -1.79
C TYR A 131 11.31 -16.90 -1.62
N ALA A 132 10.90 -18.07 -2.14
CA ALA A 132 11.77 -19.24 -2.20
C ALA A 132 12.80 -19.17 -3.34
N THR A 133 12.69 -18.18 -4.24
CA THR A 133 13.50 -18.08 -5.46
C THR A 133 14.01 -16.65 -5.68
N TYR A 134 13.49 -15.93 -6.67
CA TYR A 134 14.04 -14.65 -7.15
C TYR A 134 13.78 -13.44 -6.21
N ASN A 135 12.85 -13.55 -5.30
CA ASN A 135 12.61 -12.53 -4.25
C ASN A 135 13.21 -12.90 -2.89
N SER A 136 14.02 -13.95 -2.80
CA SER A 136 14.62 -14.38 -1.51
C SER A 136 15.51 -13.32 -0.86
N GLU A 137 16.14 -12.46 -1.64
CA GLU A 137 17.06 -11.42 -1.13
C GLU A 137 16.35 -10.29 -0.39
N ILE A 138 15.03 -10.09 -0.58
CA ILE A 138 14.29 -9.07 0.17
C ILE A 138 14.04 -9.48 1.62
N ILE A 139 13.98 -10.79 1.92
CA ILE A 139 13.68 -11.31 3.25
C ILE A 139 14.64 -10.76 4.32
N PRO A 140 15.98 -10.91 4.19
CA PRO A 140 16.89 -10.37 5.19
C PRO A 140 16.84 -8.84 5.30
N VAL A 141 16.49 -8.13 4.22
CA VAL A 141 16.36 -6.67 4.23
C VAL A 141 15.19 -6.26 5.10
N VAL A 142 14.00 -6.77 4.83
CA VAL A 142 12.78 -6.45 5.58
C VAL A 142 12.88 -6.94 7.01
N MET A 143 13.20 -8.20 7.21
CA MET A 143 13.30 -8.81 8.55
C MET A 143 14.24 -8.02 9.48
N LEU A 144 15.40 -7.59 8.99
CA LEU A 144 16.36 -6.85 9.82
C LEU A 144 15.90 -5.42 10.12
N TYR A 145 15.13 -4.76 9.25
CA TYR A 145 14.48 -3.50 9.61
C TYR A 145 13.48 -3.70 10.76
N TRP A 146 12.63 -4.73 10.68
CA TRP A 146 11.64 -5.04 11.73
C TRP A 146 12.30 -5.45 13.05
N ILE A 147 13.31 -6.33 13.01
CA ILE A 147 14.09 -6.73 14.20
C ILE A 147 14.76 -5.50 14.84
N SER A 148 15.35 -4.63 14.02
CA SER A 148 15.98 -3.41 14.49
C SER A 148 14.98 -2.51 15.22
N PHE A 149 13.79 -2.32 14.62
CA PHE A 149 12.75 -1.50 15.22
C PHE A 149 12.23 -2.07 16.54
N VAL A 150 11.96 -3.38 16.59
CA VAL A 150 11.49 -4.05 17.83
C VAL A 150 12.50 -3.95 18.95
N ARG A 151 13.81 -4.02 18.66
CA ARG A 151 14.87 -4.00 19.66
C ARG A 151 15.22 -2.61 20.15
N ASP A 152 15.28 -1.63 19.25
CA ASP A 152 15.88 -0.32 19.52
C ASP A 152 15.00 0.88 19.14
N LEU A 153 13.72 0.63 18.78
CA LEU A 153 12.77 1.65 18.35
C LEU A 153 13.30 2.52 17.19
N THR A 154 14.13 1.91 16.34
CA THR A 154 14.60 2.47 15.07
C THR A 154 14.86 1.35 14.07
N PRO A 155 14.48 1.48 12.80
CA PRO A 155 14.71 0.44 11.80
C PRO A 155 16.19 0.33 11.38
N ASN A 156 17.04 1.26 11.81
CA ASN A 156 18.37 1.46 11.21
C ASN A 156 19.52 0.78 11.94
N GLN A 157 19.39 0.47 13.23
CA GLN A 157 20.52 0.01 14.07
C GLN A 157 21.09 -1.33 13.58
N TYR A 158 20.24 -2.26 13.18
CA TYR A 158 20.63 -3.60 12.72
C TYR A 158 20.15 -3.89 11.30
N LYS A 159 19.87 -2.86 10.49
CA LYS A 159 19.45 -3.02 9.11
C LYS A 159 20.45 -3.88 8.32
N TYR A 160 19.98 -4.52 7.27
CA TYR A 160 20.84 -5.25 6.35
C TYR A 160 21.94 -4.34 5.78
N GLY A 161 23.17 -4.80 5.73
CA GLY A 161 24.34 -3.96 5.48
C GLY A 161 24.26 -3.07 4.24
N SER A 162 23.74 -3.59 3.12
CA SER A 162 23.57 -2.84 1.88
C SER A 162 22.25 -2.08 1.77
N ALA A 163 21.31 -2.29 2.71
CA ALA A 163 20.02 -1.59 2.68
C ALA A 163 20.20 -0.09 3.01
N PRO A 164 19.41 0.81 2.41
CA PRO A 164 19.49 2.24 2.67
C PRO A 164 19.20 2.57 4.14
N TYR A 165 19.58 3.76 4.56
CA TYR A 165 19.09 4.31 5.82
C TYR A 165 17.61 4.65 5.62
N TRP A 166 16.74 4.17 6.51
CA TRP A 166 15.31 4.44 6.47
C TRP A 166 15.05 5.74 7.23
N ASP A 167 14.83 6.82 6.48
CA ASP A 167 14.52 8.14 7.04
C ASP A 167 13.13 8.13 7.70
N SER A 168 12.97 8.93 8.74
CA SER A 168 11.68 9.07 9.41
C SER A 168 10.67 9.83 8.55
N PHE A 169 9.39 9.55 8.79
CA PHE A 169 8.25 10.08 8.03
C PHE A 169 8.12 11.60 8.11
N GLY A 170 8.42 12.18 9.26
CA GLY A 170 8.14 13.58 9.58
C GLY A 170 9.24 14.59 9.27
N ASP A 171 10.39 14.16 8.72
CA ASP A 171 11.58 15.02 8.57
C ASP A 171 11.61 15.85 7.27
N GLY A 172 10.52 15.89 6.50
CA GLY A 172 10.62 16.41 5.14
C GLY A 172 10.17 17.85 4.95
N GLU A 173 11.10 18.80 4.80
CA GLU A 173 10.84 20.02 4.02
C GLU A 173 10.52 19.69 2.54
N ASP A 174 10.92 18.49 2.07
CA ASP A 174 10.80 18.01 0.69
C ASP A 174 9.69 16.95 0.49
N GLY A 175 8.65 16.96 1.31
CA GLY A 175 7.57 15.99 1.26
C GLY A 175 7.67 14.89 2.31
N VAL A 176 6.62 14.10 2.41
CA VAL A 176 6.50 13.01 3.40
C VAL A 176 7.29 11.80 2.93
N LYS A 177 8.27 11.37 3.74
CA LYS A 177 9.18 10.29 3.37
C LYS A 177 8.58 8.91 3.62
N THR A 178 8.85 8.00 2.72
CA THR A 178 8.54 6.57 2.85
C THR A 178 9.71 5.75 2.32
N ILE A 179 9.87 4.52 2.79
CA ILE A 179 10.80 3.60 2.14
C ILE A 179 10.04 2.72 1.15
N LEU A 180 10.53 2.63 -0.07
CA LEU A 180 10.04 1.70 -1.07
C LEU A 180 10.81 0.39 -0.93
N LEU A 181 10.14 -0.64 -0.44
CA LEU A 181 10.70 -1.98 -0.26
C LEU A 181 10.46 -2.80 -1.53
N GLN A 182 11.50 -3.13 -2.24
CA GLN A 182 11.44 -3.97 -3.44
C GLN A 182 12.74 -4.76 -3.63
N THR A 183 12.66 -5.91 -4.25
CA THR A 183 13.82 -6.76 -4.52
C THR A 183 14.81 -6.02 -5.43
N ASN A 184 16.08 -5.99 -5.05
CA ASN A 184 17.18 -5.33 -5.78
C ASN A 184 17.01 -3.82 -6.04
N GLY A 185 16.14 -3.15 -5.30
CA GLY A 185 15.86 -1.74 -5.56
C GLY A 185 15.25 -0.98 -4.39
N THR A 186 15.40 -1.49 -3.15
CA THR A 186 14.93 -0.76 -1.94
C THR A 186 15.59 0.60 -1.86
N ILE A 187 14.77 1.66 -1.83
CA ILE A 187 15.22 3.06 -1.82
C ILE A 187 14.34 3.91 -0.89
N MET A 188 14.86 5.06 -0.46
CA MET A 188 14.02 6.11 0.09
C MET A 188 13.22 6.77 -1.03
N ASP A 189 11.95 7.08 -0.74
CA ASP A 189 10.99 7.69 -1.65
C ASP A 189 10.12 8.70 -0.89
N THR A 190 9.26 9.39 -1.60
CA THR A 190 8.25 10.30 -1.05
C THR A 190 6.86 9.82 -1.47
N ILE A 191 5.85 10.10 -0.65
CA ILE A 191 4.46 9.86 -1.06
C ILE A 191 4.14 10.82 -2.21
N PRO A 192 3.66 10.32 -3.37
CA PRO A 192 3.32 11.16 -4.51
C PRO A 192 2.26 12.22 -4.16
N GLU A 193 2.37 13.43 -4.71
CA GLU A 193 1.47 14.53 -4.42
C GLU A 193 0.01 14.18 -4.79
N ASP A 194 -0.20 13.54 -5.93
CA ASP A 194 -1.51 13.07 -6.36
C ASP A 194 -2.13 12.03 -5.41
N GLN A 195 -1.32 11.22 -4.75
CA GLN A 195 -1.80 10.30 -3.71
C GLN A 195 -2.18 11.07 -2.43
N VAL A 196 -1.44 12.12 -2.07
CA VAL A 196 -1.80 13.00 -0.95
C VAL A 196 -3.16 13.66 -1.20
N GLU A 197 -3.38 14.19 -2.41
CA GLU A 197 -4.64 14.79 -2.82
C GLU A 197 -5.81 13.79 -2.74
N ARG A 198 -5.62 12.56 -3.25
CA ARG A 198 -6.64 11.51 -3.13
C ARG A 198 -6.89 11.08 -1.69
N CYS A 199 -5.87 11.07 -0.86
CA CYS A 199 -6.05 10.82 0.57
C CYS A 199 -6.85 11.94 1.26
N ASP A 200 -6.64 13.21 0.89
CA ASP A 200 -7.45 14.31 1.40
C ASP A 200 -8.92 14.19 0.95
N PHE A 201 -9.17 13.72 -0.26
CA PHE A 201 -10.53 13.38 -0.73
C PHE A 201 -11.15 12.30 0.18
N TRP A 202 -10.46 11.19 0.45
CA TRP A 202 -10.96 10.13 1.34
C TRP A 202 -11.20 10.61 2.76
N ARG A 203 -10.33 11.48 3.29
CA ARG A 203 -10.54 12.11 4.60
C ARG A 203 -11.85 12.90 4.66
N GLY A 204 -12.24 13.54 3.56
CA GLY A 204 -13.52 14.23 3.45
C GLY A 204 -14.73 13.29 3.57
N LEU A 205 -14.59 12.04 3.20
CA LEU A 205 -15.65 11.01 3.27
C LEU A 205 -15.59 10.15 4.54
N ALA A 206 -14.52 10.21 5.32
CA ALA A 206 -14.26 9.29 6.44
C ALA A 206 -15.43 9.19 7.44
N ILE A 207 -16.04 10.33 7.82
CA ILE A 207 -17.18 10.35 8.75
C ILE A 207 -18.40 9.62 8.17
N ILE A 208 -18.69 9.79 6.87
CA ILE A 208 -19.82 9.13 6.19
C ILE A 208 -19.55 7.63 6.02
N MET A 209 -18.29 7.26 5.86
CA MET A 209 -17.84 5.88 5.75
C MET A 209 -17.68 5.18 7.10
N GLU A 210 -17.81 5.92 8.21
CA GLU A 210 -17.60 5.42 9.57
C GLU A 210 -16.17 4.87 9.80
N GLN A 211 -15.18 5.57 9.24
CA GLN A 211 -13.75 5.26 9.35
C GLN A 211 -12.98 6.29 10.21
#